data_67a2deb15e45b8f4a7d9cc986b86f72c
#
_entry.id   67a2deb15e45b8f4a7d9cc986b86f72c
#
_cell.length_a   1.000
_cell.length_b   1.000
_cell.length_c   1.000
_cell.angle_alpha   90.00
_cell.angle_beta   90.00
_cell.angle_gamma   90.00
#
_symmetry.space_group_name_H-M   'P 1'
#
loop_
_entity.id
_entity.type
_entity.pdbx_description
1 polymer ?
#
loop_
_entity_poly.entity_id
_entity_poly.type
_entity_poly.pdbx_seq_one_letter_code
_entity_poly.pdbx_strand_id
1 'polypeptide(L)'
;SSAYRSLHINTSRDRMAYSDFPMPAYYPDFPHHSLIAQYFESYVDHFGFRAKLTFNTRVDQVEPIADSRFRVTTSPRRSDGSFGEPSQHEYGAVLVANGHHWDPRFPTPPFPGVFDGTTLHAHHYIDNTAFAGKRVLVLGMGNSAMDIAVECSQVAERVFLASRRGAHIVPKYMFGRPLDTWLTSPHWPLWIKEKLGRLMYQIAVGDLT
;
A
#
# COMPACT_ATOMS: atom_id res chain seq x y z
N SER A 1 -2.74 9.51 6.97
CA SER A 1 -2.89 8.23 6.29
C SER A 1 -3.03 8.49 4.79
N SER A 2 -2.33 7.76 3.95
CA SER A 2 -2.46 7.81 2.48
C SER A 2 -3.51 6.82 1.95
N ALA A 3 -4.28 6.20 2.83
CA ALA A 3 -5.36 5.30 2.46
C ALA A 3 -6.60 6.13 2.05
N TYR A 4 -7.05 5.99 0.81
CA TYR A 4 -8.30 6.55 0.34
C TYR A 4 -9.49 5.67 0.76
N ARG A 5 -10.68 6.27 0.79
CA ARG A 5 -11.88 5.67 1.40
C ARG A 5 -12.25 4.30 0.82
N SER A 6 -12.12 4.11 -0.48
CA SER A 6 -12.48 2.87 -1.18
C SER A 6 -11.34 1.85 -1.26
N LEU A 7 -10.18 2.10 -0.63
CA LEU A 7 -9.00 1.25 -0.77
C LEU A 7 -9.26 -0.17 -0.26
N HIS A 8 -9.04 -1.12 -1.15
CA HIS A 8 -8.96 -2.55 -0.86
C HIS A 8 -7.55 -3.05 -1.15
N ILE A 9 -7.09 -4.05 -0.44
CA ILE A 9 -5.82 -4.68 -0.80
C ILE A 9 -5.94 -5.38 -2.16
N ASN A 10 -4.85 -5.40 -2.90
CA ASN A 10 -4.76 -6.03 -4.22
C ASN A 10 -4.14 -7.44 -4.19
N THR A 11 -3.75 -7.90 -3.02
CA THR A 11 -3.32 -9.27 -2.73
C THR A 11 -4.44 -9.97 -1.98
N SER A 12 -4.72 -11.23 -2.27
CA SER A 12 -5.81 -11.93 -1.59
C SER A 12 -5.55 -12.10 -0.10
N ARG A 13 -6.64 -12.20 0.69
CA ARG A 13 -6.64 -12.44 2.14
C ARG A 13 -5.66 -13.55 2.53
N ASP A 14 -5.74 -14.69 1.85
CA ASP A 14 -4.94 -15.88 2.18
C ASP A 14 -3.45 -15.70 1.88
N ARG A 15 -3.11 -14.78 0.97
CA ARG A 15 -1.72 -14.46 0.60
C ARG A 15 -1.14 -13.30 1.40
N MET A 16 -1.99 -12.43 1.92
CA MET A 16 -1.60 -11.27 2.73
C MET A 16 -1.45 -11.61 4.21
N ALA A 17 -2.16 -12.64 4.69
CA ALA A 17 -2.11 -13.07 6.09
C ALA A 17 -0.72 -13.52 6.52
N TYR A 18 -0.37 -13.27 7.77
CA TYR A 18 0.81 -13.86 8.39
C TYR A 18 0.61 -15.37 8.57
N SER A 19 1.68 -16.14 8.41
CA SER A 19 1.63 -17.61 8.49
C SER A 19 1.24 -18.15 9.86
N ASP A 20 1.54 -17.40 10.91
CA ASP A 20 1.26 -17.70 12.31
C ASP A 20 -0.04 -17.06 12.83
N PHE A 21 -0.68 -16.22 12.01
CA PHE A 21 -1.93 -15.55 12.36
C PHE A 21 -2.81 -15.35 11.11
N PRO A 22 -3.59 -16.37 10.70
CA PRO A 22 -4.46 -16.28 9.53
C PRO A 22 -5.53 -15.20 9.68
N MET A 23 -5.87 -14.52 8.59
CA MET A 23 -7.03 -13.62 8.60
C MET A 23 -8.33 -14.40 8.79
N PRO A 24 -9.34 -13.82 9.46
CA PRO A 24 -10.63 -14.46 9.66
C PRO A 24 -11.27 -14.92 8.35
N ALA A 25 -11.84 -16.13 8.32
CA ALA A 25 -12.46 -16.70 7.12
C ALA A 25 -13.64 -15.89 6.58
N TYR A 26 -14.29 -15.09 7.44
CA TYR A 26 -15.40 -14.21 7.05
C TYR A 26 -14.95 -12.90 6.36
N TYR A 27 -13.64 -12.60 6.31
CA TYR A 27 -13.14 -11.48 5.53
C TYR A 27 -13.32 -11.79 4.04
N PRO A 28 -13.65 -10.78 3.21
CA PRO A 28 -13.67 -10.97 1.76
C PRO A 28 -12.29 -11.34 1.22
N ASP A 29 -12.22 -11.89 0.02
CA ASP A 29 -10.94 -12.27 -0.61
C ASP A 29 -9.95 -11.11 -0.73
N PHE A 30 -10.46 -9.90 -0.97
CA PHE A 30 -9.68 -8.66 -1.01
C PHE A 30 -10.24 -7.68 0.03
N PRO A 31 -9.81 -7.76 1.29
CA PRO A 31 -10.34 -6.94 2.36
C PRO A 31 -10.15 -5.43 2.14
N HIS A 32 -11.14 -4.67 2.59
CA HIS A 32 -11.03 -3.22 2.71
C HIS A 32 -9.94 -2.83 3.72
N HIS A 33 -9.28 -1.68 3.53
CA HIS A 33 -8.17 -1.22 4.38
C HIS A 33 -8.54 -1.16 5.88
N SER A 34 -9.81 -0.91 6.23
CA SER A 34 -10.25 -0.91 7.64
C SER A 34 -10.20 -2.29 8.28
N LEU A 35 -10.49 -3.36 7.52
CA LEU A 35 -10.37 -4.74 8.00
C LEU A 35 -8.90 -5.12 8.18
N ILE A 36 -8.01 -4.60 7.32
CA ILE A 36 -6.58 -4.79 7.47
C ILE A 36 -6.05 -4.09 8.74
N ALA A 37 -6.53 -2.89 9.02
CA ALA A 37 -6.20 -2.21 10.28
C ALA A 37 -6.67 -3.02 11.50
N GLN A 38 -7.90 -3.54 11.49
CA GLN A 38 -8.42 -4.42 12.55
C GLN A 38 -7.61 -5.71 12.69
N TYR A 39 -7.16 -6.28 11.58
CA TYR A 39 -6.31 -7.46 11.58
C TYR A 39 -4.97 -7.20 12.29
N PHE A 40 -4.31 -6.07 12.01
CA PHE A 40 -3.08 -5.69 12.70
C PHE A 40 -3.30 -5.41 14.20
N GLU A 41 -4.40 -4.78 14.58
CA GLU A 41 -4.76 -4.60 15.99
C GLU A 41 -4.95 -5.94 16.68
N SER A 42 -5.67 -6.87 16.05
CA SER A 42 -5.89 -8.23 16.57
C SER A 42 -4.57 -9.02 16.68
N TYR A 43 -3.64 -8.82 15.76
CA TYR A 43 -2.30 -9.42 15.80
C TYR A 43 -1.54 -8.97 17.05
N VAL A 44 -1.52 -7.66 17.29
CA VAL A 44 -0.86 -7.06 18.47
C VAL A 44 -1.43 -7.62 19.77
N ASP A 45 -2.76 -7.76 19.85
CA ASP A 45 -3.44 -8.27 21.04
C ASP A 45 -3.18 -9.76 21.24
N HIS A 46 -3.25 -10.55 20.16
CA HIS A 46 -3.02 -11.98 20.20
C HIS A 46 -1.61 -12.32 20.73
N PHE A 47 -0.60 -11.61 20.28
CA PHE A 47 0.78 -11.83 20.71
C PHE A 47 1.19 -11.03 21.97
N GLY A 48 0.30 -10.22 22.52
CA GLY A 48 0.45 -9.58 23.83
C GLY A 48 1.55 -8.51 23.91
N PHE A 49 1.94 -7.88 22.79
CA PHE A 49 3.01 -6.88 22.82
C PHE A 49 2.54 -5.42 22.77
N ARG A 50 1.22 -5.17 22.92
CA ARG A 50 0.66 -3.80 22.92
C ARG A 50 1.35 -2.86 23.91
N ALA A 51 1.68 -3.34 25.11
CA ALA A 51 2.38 -2.55 26.11
C ALA A 51 3.84 -2.17 25.74
N LYS A 52 4.40 -2.80 24.70
CA LYS A 52 5.74 -2.49 24.19
C LYS A 52 5.72 -1.47 23.05
N LEU A 53 4.53 -1.04 22.61
CA LEU A 53 4.38 -0.03 21.58
C LEU A 53 4.37 1.37 22.19
N THR A 54 5.20 2.24 21.70
CA THR A 54 5.20 3.66 22.08
C THR A 54 4.65 4.48 20.94
N PHE A 55 3.39 4.89 21.07
CA PHE A 55 2.71 5.72 20.08
C PHE A 55 3.07 7.20 20.23
N ASN A 56 2.72 8.01 19.22
CA ASN A 56 2.92 9.46 19.21
C ASN A 56 4.37 9.85 19.53
N THR A 57 5.32 9.08 19.03
CA THR A 57 6.74 9.28 19.25
C THR A 57 7.47 9.25 17.92
N ARG A 58 8.18 10.33 17.62
CA ARG A 58 9.03 10.41 16.43
C ARG A 58 10.42 9.88 16.78
N VAL A 59 10.98 9.06 15.92
CA VAL A 59 12.40 8.74 15.93
C VAL A 59 13.12 9.84 15.16
N ASP A 60 13.94 10.61 15.84
CA ASP A 60 14.67 11.75 15.27
C ASP A 60 15.98 11.30 14.64
N GLN A 61 16.69 10.38 15.31
CA GLN A 61 17.99 9.92 14.88
C GLN A 61 18.28 8.51 15.36
N VAL A 62 19.00 7.75 14.56
CA VAL A 62 19.59 6.45 14.90
C VAL A 62 21.07 6.50 14.57
N GLU A 63 21.93 6.32 15.56
CA GLU A 63 23.38 6.39 15.43
C GLU A 63 24.02 5.08 15.90
N PRO A 64 24.92 4.48 15.11
CA PRO A 64 25.76 3.42 15.62
C PRO A 64 26.73 3.96 16.67
N ILE A 65 26.89 3.22 17.76
CA ILE A 65 27.83 3.53 18.85
C ILE A 65 28.77 2.34 19.08
N ALA A 66 29.68 2.45 20.05
CA ALA A 66 30.59 1.36 20.39
C ALA A 66 29.85 0.03 20.69
N ASP A 67 30.57 -1.07 20.64
CA ASP A 67 30.09 -2.43 20.96
C ASP A 67 28.89 -2.90 20.12
N SER A 68 28.84 -2.49 18.85
CA SER A 68 27.76 -2.85 17.92
C SER A 68 26.35 -2.49 18.43
N ARG A 69 26.24 -1.44 19.21
CA ARG A 69 24.98 -0.90 19.73
C ARG A 69 24.52 0.32 18.92
N PHE A 70 23.30 0.74 19.15
CA PHE A 70 22.69 1.89 18.50
C PHE A 70 22.11 2.83 19.56
N ARG A 71 22.35 4.12 19.38
CA ARG A 71 21.66 5.17 20.13
C ARG A 71 20.48 5.67 19.29
N VAL A 72 19.30 5.65 19.89
CA VAL A 72 18.06 6.11 19.25
C VAL A 72 17.57 7.34 20.01
N THR A 73 17.45 8.45 19.31
CA THR A 73 16.89 9.70 19.83
C THR A 73 15.42 9.77 19.43
N THR A 74 14.53 10.00 20.38
CA THR A 74 13.09 10.06 20.18
C THR A 74 12.48 11.30 20.80
N SER A 75 11.44 11.88 20.18
CA SER A 75 10.68 13.01 20.68
C SER A 75 9.18 12.68 20.75
N PRO A 76 8.53 12.83 21.91
CA PRO A 76 7.10 12.61 22.04
C PRO A 76 6.32 13.72 21.33
N ARG A 77 5.23 13.37 20.63
CA ARG A 77 4.34 14.33 20.00
C ARG A 77 3.31 14.83 21.02
N ARG A 78 3.20 16.13 21.18
CA ARG A 78 2.21 16.79 22.03
C ARG A 78 0.84 16.87 21.35
N SER A 79 -0.19 17.20 22.13
CA SER A 79 -1.56 17.36 21.65
C SER A 79 -1.72 18.52 20.65
N ASP A 80 -0.89 19.55 20.75
CA ASP A 80 -0.83 20.68 19.82
C ASP A 80 -0.09 20.37 18.50
N GLY A 81 0.41 19.13 18.35
CA GLY A 81 1.15 18.67 17.21
C GLY A 81 2.66 18.97 17.24
N SER A 82 3.13 19.75 18.21
CA SER A 82 4.56 20.00 18.45
C SER A 82 5.26 18.76 19.03
N PHE A 83 6.58 18.78 19.05
CA PHE A 83 7.37 17.73 19.68
C PHE A 83 7.95 18.19 21.02
N GLY A 84 7.98 17.27 21.98
CA GLY A 84 8.57 17.47 23.29
C GLY A 84 10.09 17.33 23.27
N GLU A 85 10.67 17.41 24.48
CA GLU A 85 12.11 17.24 24.65
C GLU A 85 12.56 15.85 24.18
N PRO A 86 13.66 15.76 23.42
CA PRO A 86 14.21 14.50 22.98
C PRO A 86 14.75 13.65 24.13
N SER A 87 14.57 12.35 24.04
CA SER A 87 15.18 11.37 24.92
C SER A 87 16.04 10.39 24.13
N GLN A 88 17.07 9.83 24.77
CA GLN A 88 18.00 8.90 24.13
C GLN A 88 17.96 7.55 24.83
N HIS A 89 17.95 6.49 24.03
CA HIS A 89 17.97 5.11 24.49
C HIS A 89 18.99 4.31 23.67
N GLU A 90 19.61 3.32 24.28
CA GLU A 90 20.58 2.46 23.61
C GLU A 90 20.02 1.05 23.41
N TYR A 91 20.20 0.52 22.21
CA TYR A 91 19.69 -0.79 21.81
C TYR A 91 20.78 -1.64 21.16
N GLY A 92 20.67 -2.96 21.31
CA GLY A 92 21.55 -3.91 20.65
C GLY A 92 21.24 -4.10 19.14
N ALA A 93 20.04 -3.74 18.72
CA ALA A 93 19.64 -3.80 17.31
C ALA A 93 18.51 -2.81 17.04
N VAL A 94 18.41 -2.33 15.80
CA VAL A 94 17.30 -1.49 15.31
C VAL A 94 16.79 -2.04 13.99
N LEU A 95 15.48 -2.28 13.92
CA LEU A 95 14.77 -2.66 12.70
C LEU A 95 14.00 -1.45 12.17
N VAL A 96 14.40 -0.94 11.01
CA VAL A 96 13.74 0.20 10.37
C VAL A 96 12.55 -0.30 9.56
N ALA A 97 11.34 -0.09 10.08
CA ALA A 97 10.08 -0.55 9.47
C ALA A 97 9.08 0.60 9.26
N ASN A 98 9.57 1.75 8.81
CA ASN A 98 8.82 3.01 8.67
C ASN A 98 7.84 3.05 7.50
N GLY A 99 7.77 2.01 6.65
CA GLY A 99 6.98 2.00 5.44
C GLY A 99 7.52 2.95 4.36
N HIS A 100 6.78 3.11 3.25
CA HIS A 100 7.23 3.91 2.10
C HIS A 100 6.14 4.82 1.49
N HIS A 101 4.93 4.86 2.05
CA HIS A 101 3.80 5.66 1.54
C HIS A 101 3.51 6.93 2.36
N TRP A 102 4.41 7.35 3.23
CA TRP A 102 4.20 8.48 4.14
C TRP A 102 4.70 9.82 3.57
N ASP A 103 5.63 9.80 2.60
CA ASP A 103 6.25 10.97 2.00
C ASP A 103 5.99 11.00 0.48
N PRO A 104 5.11 11.91 -0.02
CA PRO A 104 4.76 11.97 -1.44
C PRO A 104 5.91 12.47 -2.28
N ARG A 105 6.29 11.72 -3.31
CA ARG A 105 7.36 12.09 -4.22
C ARG A 105 6.83 12.74 -5.50
N PHE A 106 7.23 13.95 -5.75
CA PHE A 106 6.95 14.67 -6.99
C PHE A 106 8.06 14.46 -8.03
N PRO A 107 7.76 14.57 -9.33
CA PRO A 107 8.78 14.45 -10.38
C PRO A 107 9.80 15.59 -10.32
N THR A 108 11.07 15.25 -10.56
CA THR A 108 12.16 16.20 -10.70
C THR A 108 12.92 15.91 -12.00
N PRO A 109 12.94 16.83 -13.00
CA PRO A 109 12.24 18.13 -13.01
C PRO A 109 10.70 17.99 -13.02
N PRO A 110 9.97 19.04 -12.65
CA PRO A 110 8.50 19.04 -12.72
C PRO A 110 8.03 18.89 -14.18
N PHE A 111 6.76 18.49 -14.35
CA PHE A 111 6.18 18.44 -15.69
C PHE A 111 6.25 19.81 -16.36
N PRO A 112 6.62 19.88 -17.66
CA PRO A 112 6.71 21.16 -18.38
C PRO A 112 5.32 21.74 -18.61
N GLY A 113 5.26 23.08 -18.68
CA GLY A 113 4.05 23.84 -18.94
C GLY A 113 3.39 24.39 -17.69
N VAL A 114 2.27 25.07 -17.88
CA VAL A 114 1.46 25.68 -16.83
C VAL A 114 0.08 25.02 -16.87
N PHE A 115 -0.43 24.71 -15.70
CA PHE A 115 -1.79 24.20 -15.54
C PHE A 115 -2.49 24.98 -14.43
N ASP A 116 -3.52 25.74 -14.83
CA ASP A 116 -4.28 26.62 -13.92
C ASP A 116 -5.36 25.88 -13.10
N GLY A 117 -5.51 24.59 -13.32
CA GLY A 117 -6.45 23.74 -12.59
C GLY A 117 -5.89 23.22 -11.27
N THR A 118 -6.74 22.56 -10.51
CA THR A 118 -6.34 21.91 -9.24
C THR A 118 -5.47 20.69 -9.52
N THR A 119 -4.29 20.62 -8.89
CA THR A 119 -3.41 19.46 -8.91
C THR A 119 -3.39 18.79 -7.55
N LEU A 120 -3.42 17.47 -7.53
CA LEU A 120 -3.42 16.66 -6.32
C LEU A 120 -2.49 15.47 -6.49
N HIS A 121 -1.61 15.22 -5.53
CA HIS A 121 -0.87 13.96 -5.48
C HIS A 121 -1.77 12.84 -4.94
N ALA A 122 -1.67 11.62 -5.48
CA ALA A 122 -2.48 10.46 -5.05
C ALA A 122 -2.42 10.20 -3.54
N HIS A 123 -1.32 10.58 -2.87
CA HIS A 123 -1.16 10.52 -1.42
C HIS A 123 -2.22 11.33 -0.65
N HIS A 124 -2.73 12.41 -1.24
CA HIS A 124 -3.73 13.30 -0.64
C HIS A 124 -5.15 13.02 -1.13
N TYR A 125 -5.32 12.04 -2.02
CA TYR A 125 -6.64 11.62 -2.48
C TYR A 125 -7.37 10.88 -1.35
N ILE A 126 -8.60 11.26 -1.08
CA ILE A 126 -9.45 10.64 -0.04
C ILE A 126 -10.65 9.93 -0.68
N ASP A 127 -11.36 10.62 -1.56
CA ASP A 127 -12.51 10.09 -2.30
C ASP A 127 -12.80 10.95 -3.55
N ASN A 128 -13.79 10.52 -4.35
CA ASN A 128 -14.14 11.16 -5.61
C ASN A 128 -15.06 12.38 -5.50
N THR A 129 -15.53 12.76 -4.32
CA THR A 129 -16.55 13.82 -4.15
C THR A 129 -16.10 15.17 -4.69
N ALA A 130 -14.82 15.52 -4.53
CA ALA A 130 -14.26 16.79 -5.03
C ALA A 130 -14.20 16.87 -6.57
N PHE A 131 -14.43 15.76 -7.28
CA PHE A 131 -14.28 15.64 -8.73
C PHE A 131 -15.62 15.55 -9.48
N ALA A 132 -16.75 15.64 -8.78
CA ALA A 132 -18.08 15.59 -9.38
C ALA A 132 -18.26 16.67 -10.47
N GLY A 133 -18.70 16.24 -11.66
CA GLY A 133 -18.92 17.10 -12.83
C GLY A 133 -17.64 17.72 -13.43
N LYS A 134 -16.44 17.32 -13.00
CA LYS A 134 -15.16 17.86 -13.50
C LYS A 134 -14.56 16.96 -14.59
N ARG A 135 -13.71 17.58 -15.40
CA ARG A 135 -12.80 16.83 -16.29
C ARG A 135 -11.53 16.52 -15.50
N VAL A 136 -11.21 15.25 -15.35
CA VAL A 136 -10.11 14.77 -14.51
C VAL A 136 -9.05 14.10 -15.38
N LEU A 137 -7.79 14.47 -15.20
CA LEU A 137 -6.64 13.78 -15.77
C LEU A 137 -5.88 13.06 -14.66
N VAL A 138 -5.77 11.75 -14.75
CA VAL A 138 -4.94 10.92 -13.85
C VAL A 138 -3.62 10.60 -14.56
N LEU A 139 -2.50 11.02 -13.96
CA LEU A 139 -1.17 10.77 -14.48
C LEU A 139 -0.55 9.56 -13.78
N GLY A 140 -0.30 8.50 -14.53
CA GLY A 140 0.29 7.26 -14.05
C GLY A 140 -0.57 6.05 -14.36
N MET A 141 -0.06 4.85 -14.09
CA MET A 141 -0.75 3.59 -14.33
C MET A 141 -0.42 2.55 -13.23
N GLY A 142 -0.09 3.02 -12.04
CA GLY A 142 0.03 2.18 -10.84
C GLY A 142 -1.35 1.89 -10.24
N ASN A 143 -1.39 1.00 -9.24
CA ASN A 143 -2.63 0.60 -8.58
C ASN A 143 -3.49 1.79 -8.13
N SER A 144 -2.88 2.78 -7.44
CA SER A 144 -3.61 3.97 -7.00
C SER A 144 -4.19 4.79 -8.17
N ALA A 145 -3.44 4.93 -9.27
CA ALA A 145 -3.93 5.67 -10.44
C ALA A 145 -5.13 4.98 -11.09
N MET A 146 -5.11 3.66 -11.18
CA MET A 146 -6.21 2.86 -11.73
C MET A 146 -7.46 2.97 -10.83
N ASP A 147 -7.30 2.79 -9.53
CA ASP A 147 -8.41 2.91 -8.57
C ASP A 147 -9.03 4.31 -8.59
N ILE A 148 -8.19 5.36 -8.56
CA ILE A 148 -8.65 6.77 -8.61
C ILE A 148 -9.36 7.05 -9.94
N ALA A 149 -8.83 6.58 -11.08
CA ALA A 149 -9.47 6.79 -12.37
C ALA A 149 -10.85 6.13 -12.43
N VAL A 150 -10.96 4.89 -11.95
CA VAL A 150 -12.25 4.16 -11.89
C VAL A 150 -13.21 4.86 -10.93
N GLU A 151 -12.77 5.24 -9.73
CA GLU A 151 -13.63 5.89 -8.75
C GLU A 151 -14.10 7.28 -9.23
N CYS A 152 -13.20 8.08 -9.81
CA CYS A 152 -13.56 9.37 -10.39
C CYS A 152 -14.51 9.24 -11.58
N SER A 153 -14.43 8.16 -12.37
CA SER A 153 -15.31 7.97 -13.54
C SER A 153 -16.79 7.84 -13.16
N GLN A 154 -17.11 7.56 -11.91
CA GLN A 154 -18.48 7.43 -11.41
C GLN A 154 -19.16 8.80 -11.21
N VAL A 155 -18.41 9.88 -11.03
CA VAL A 155 -18.94 11.21 -10.67
C VAL A 155 -18.43 12.33 -11.58
N ALA A 156 -17.30 12.18 -12.22
CA ALA A 156 -16.69 13.18 -13.09
C ALA A 156 -17.43 13.26 -14.43
N GLU A 157 -17.41 14.43 -15.08
CA GLU A 157 -17.88 14.59 -16.45
C GLU A 157 -17.07 13.70 -17.42
N ARG A 158 -15.74 13.68 -17.24
CA ARG A 158 -14.83 12.86 -18.04
C ARG A 158 -13.53 12.59 -17.29
N VAL A 159 -13.02 11.36 -17.41
CA VAL A 159 -11.73 10.97 -16.88
C VAL A 159 -10.78 10.57 -18.01
N PHE A 160 -9.57 11.09 -17.94
CA PHE A 160 -8.46 10.71 -18.82
C PHE A 160 -7.38 10.03 -17.97
N LEU A 161 -6.87 8.91 -18.45
CA LEU A 161 -5.74 8.22 -17.86
C LEU A 161 -4.54 8.33 -18.79
N ALA A 162 -3.44 8.91 -18.34
CA ALA A 162 -2.24 9.09 -19.12
C ALA A 162 -1.05 8.37 -18.49
N SER A 163 -0.34 7.60 -19.30
CA SER A 163 0.84 6.86 -18.88
C SER A 163 1.91 6.86 -19.97
N ARG A 164 3.18 6.85 -19.57
CA ARG A 164 4.32 6.76 -20.49
C ARG A 164 4.47 5.36 -21.09
N ARG A 165 4.00 4.33 -20.40
CA ARG A 165 4.04 2.93 -20.80
C ARG A 165 2.72 2.28 -20.45
N GLY A 166 2.28 1.31 -21.22
CA GLY A 166 1.16 0.46 -20.87
C GLY A 166 1.47 -0.41 -19.64
N ALA A 167 0.44 -1.02 -19.09
CA ALA A 167 0.54 -2.06 -18.08
C ALA A 167 -0.40 -3.22 -18.46
N HIS A 168 -0.02 -4.42 -18.08
CA HIS A 168 -0.89 -5.57 -18.20
C HIS A 168 -1.92 -5.54 -17.07
N ILE A 169 -3.20 -5.56 -17.45
CA ILE A 169 -4.31 -5.64 -16.51
C ILE A 169 -4.73 -7.09 -16.41
N VAL A 170 -4.56 -7.66 -15.24
CA VAL A 170 -4.93 -9.05 -14.96
C VAL A 170 -6.21 -9.12 -14.14
N PRO A 171 -7.08 -10.11 -14.36
CA PRO A 171 -8.28 -10.28 -13.56
C PRO A 171 -7.92 -10.65 -12.12
N LYS A 172 -8.70 -10.15 -11.16
CA LYS A 172 -8.54 -10.54 -9.74
C LYS A 172 -8.89 -12.02 -9.51
N TYR A 173 -9.80 -12.56 -10.31
CA TYR A 173 -10.30 -13.92 -10.18
C TYR A 173 -10.11 -14.70 -11.49
N MET A 174 -9.79 -15.97 -11.34
CA MET A 174 -9.79 -16.96 -12.42
C MET A 174 -10.51 -18.21 -11.92
N PHE A 175 -11.48 -18.69 -12.68
CA PHE A 175 -12.32 -19.84 -12.33
C PHE A 175 -12.90 -19.77 -10.89
N GLY A 176 -13.38 -18.59 -10.50
CA GLY A 176 -14.02 -18.37 -9.19
C GLY A 176 -13.07 -18.28 -7.99
N ARG A 177 -11.73 -18.24 -8.22
CA ARG A 177 -10.72 -18.12 -7.15
C ARG A 177 -9.78 -16.95 -7.43
N PRO A 178 -9.27 -16.26 -6.38
CA PRO A 178 -8.26 -15.24 -6.54
C PRO A 178 -7.06 -15.74 -7.34
N LEU A 179 -6.62 -14.95 -8.32
CA LEU A 179 -5.56 -15.35 -9.26
C LEU A 179 -4.25 -15.67 -8.53
N ASP A 180 -3.91 -14.94 -7.50
CA ASP A 180 -2.69 -15.09 -6.71
C ASP A 180 -2.67 -16.33 -5.81
N THR A 181 -3.79 -17.06 -5.70
CA THR A 181 -3.86 -18.33 -4.97
C THR A 181 -3.54 -19.55 -5.85
N TRP A 182 -3.42 -19.33 -7.17
CA TRP A 182 -3.06 -20.40 -8.09
C TRP A 182 -1.55 -20.68 -8.05
N LEU A 183 -1.16 -21.92 -8.32
CA LEU A 183 0.25 -22.38 -8.44
C LEU A 183 1.12 -22.07 -7.21
N THR A 184 0.53 -21.98 -6.03
CA THR A 184 1.23 -21.60 -4.80
C THR A 184 1.89 -22.77 -4.07
N SER A 185 1.54 -24.02 -4.43
CA SER A 185 2.13 -25.21 -3.76
C SER A 185 3.66 -25.23 -3.86
N PRO A 186 4.39 -25.35 -2.75
CA PRO A 186 5.85 -25.42 -2.74
C PRO A 186 6.38 -26.71 -3.38
N HIS A 187 5.55 -27.77 -3.47
CA HIS A 187 5.94 -29.07 -3.99
C HIS A 187 6.03 -29.17 -5.52
N TRP A 188 5.53 -28.16 -6.23
CA TRP A 188 5.59 -28.14 -7.69
C TRP A 188 6.92 -27.55 -8.17
N PRO A 189 7.65 -28.23 -9.09
CA PRO A 189 8.86 -27.69 -9.70
C PRO A 189 8.60 -26.33 -10.37
N LEU A 190 9.56 -25.43 -10.28
CA LEU A 190 9.43 -24.04 -10.78
C LEU A 190 9.06 -24.01 -12.28
N TRP A 191 9.68 -24.89 -13.09
CA TRP A 191 9.42 -24.94 -14.53
C TRP A 191 7.97 -25.30 -14.89
N ILE A 192 7.29 -26.14 -14.06
CA ILE A 192 5.87 -26.44 -14.23
C ILE A 192 5.04 -25.20 -13.90
N LYS A 193 5.35 -24.53 -12.80
CA LYS A 193 4.65 -23.30 -12.41
C LYS A 193 4.78 -22.22 -13.47
N GLU A 194 5.96 -22.05 -14.05
CA GLU A 194 6.21 -21.08 -15.12
C GLU A 194 5.42 -21.38 -16.38
N LYS A 195 5.43 -22.64 -16.86
CA LYS A 195 4.66 -23.03 -18.05
C LYS A 195 3.16 -22.87 -17.84
N LEU A 196 2.67 -23.33 -16.70
CA LEU A 196 1.25 -23.25 -16.37
C LEU A 196 0.82 -21.81 -16.12
N GLY A 197 1.66 -21.02 -15.46
CA GLY A 197 1.47 -19.60 -15.26
C GLY A 197 1.39 -18.83 -16.56
N ARG A 198 2.26 -19.10 -17.54
CA ARG A 198 2.19 -18.50 -18.88
C ARG A 198 0.88 -18.86 -19.58
N LEU A 199 0.49 -20.13 -19.55
CA LEU A 199 -0.77 -20.58 -20.16
C LEU A 199 -1.98 -19.88 -19.52
N MET A 200 -2.02 -19.85 -18.18
CA MET A 200 -3.09 -19.16 -17.44
C MET A 200 -3.12 -17.66 -17.78
N TYR A 201 -1.96 -17.04 -17.92
CA TYR A 201 -1.84 -15.63 -18.25
C TYR A 201 -2.33 -15.36 -19.69
N GLN A 202 -1.98 -16.20 -20.66
CA GLN A 202 -2.47 -16.12 -22.02
C GLN A 202 -4.00 -16.29 -22.10
N ILE A 203 -4.57 -17.20 -21.32
CA ILE A 203 -6.03 -17.38 -21.25
C ILE A 203 -6.70 -16.14 -20.64
N ALA A 204 -6.10 -15.51 -19.62
CA ALA A 204 -6.69 -14.40 -18.89
C ALA A 204 -6.57 -13.06 -19.61
N VAL A 205 -5.48 -12.82 -20.32
CA VAL A 205 -5.08 -11.51 -20.85
C VAL A 205 -4.96 -11.51 -22.38
N GLY A 206 -4.85 -12.69 -23.00
CA GLY A 206 -4.60 -12.85 -24.43
C GLY A 206 -3.11 -12.90 -24.77
N ASP A 207 -2.81 -12.77 -26.06
CA ASP A 207 -1.43 -12.79 -26.54
C ASP A 207 -0.67 -11.53 -26.08
N LEU A 208 0.53 -11.73 -25.57
CA LEU A 208 1.37 -10.68 -24.99
C LEU A 208 2.47 -10.19 -25.94
N THR A 209 2.40 -10.58 -27.23
CA THR A 209 3.35 -10.14 -28.27
C THR A 209 3.05 -8.76 -28.81
#